data_9008364ecea4c5bbe941ecda6db49560
#
_entry.id   9008364ecea4c5bbe941ecda6db49560
#
_cell.length_a   1.000
_cell.length_b   1.000
_cell.length_c   1.000
_cell.angle_alpha   90.00
_cell.angle_beta   90.00
_cell.angle_gamma   90.00
#
_symmetry.space_group_name_H-M   'P 1'
#
loop_
_entity.id
_entity.type
_entity.pdbx_description
1 polymer ?
#
loop_
_entity_poly.entity_id
_entity_poly.type
_entity_poly.pdbx_seq_one_letter_code
_entity_poly.pdbx_strand_id
1 'polypeptide(L)'
;WAESYDRDVVEVIGYVGHSITTELLLKYVDNSKAKILDAGCGTGLVGEILHEKKYKNIVGIDFSQPMLNQALEKNVYQSLDLADLTEKLTFKDNTFDAIVCAGTFTCGHVGPEALLEMVRVTKTGGYISFTVRDQEWDLLPYEQTIKELEDKNLWRCMERLTTKYNLDEGVSCQLCLYEVIA
;
A
#
# COMPACT_ATOMS: atom_id res chain seq x y z
N TRP A 1 -7.76 5.88 19.76
CA TRP A 1 -8.00 6.37 18.39
C TRP A 1 -8.06 5.22 17.38
N ALA A 2 -7.25 4.17 17.52
CA ALA A 2 -7.34 2.99 16.65
C ALA A 2 -8.74 2.33 16.66
N GLU A 3 -9.43 2.30 17.80
CA GLU A 3 -10.78 1.71 17.95
C GLU A 3 -11.88 2.49 17.20
N SER A 4 -11.69 3.79 16.96
CA SER A 4 -12.65 4.62 16.23
C SER A 4 -12.20 4.93 14.80
N TYR A 5 -11.00 4.50 14.43
CA TYR A 5 -10.31 4.90 13.20
C TYR A 5 -11.15 4.62 11.94
N ASP A 6 -11.64 3.41 11.77
CA ASP A 6 -12.39 3.03 10.55
C ASP A 6 -13.62 3.92 10.38
N ARG A 7 -14.39 4.15 11.46
CA ARG A 7 -15.55 5.03 11.41
C ARG A 7 -15.15 6.47 11.11
N ASP A 8 -14.16 7.00 11.82
CA ASP A 8 -13.76 8.40 11.72
C ASP A 8 -13.15 8.70 10.34
N VAL A 9 -12.41 7.77 9.76
CA VAL A 9 -11.72 7.95 8.48
C VAL A 9 -12.64 7.64 7.30
N VAL A 10 -13.38 6.55 7.33
CA VAL A 10 -14.22 6.14 6.20
C VAL A 10 -15.56 6.88 6.20
N GLU A 11 -16.27 6.93 7.34
CA GLU A 11 -17.63 7.49 7.40
C GLU A 11 -17.64 9.01 7.56
N VAL A 12 -16.68 9.60 8.31
CA VAL A 12 -16.68 11.04 8.59
C VAL A 12 -15.84 11.81 7.55
N ILE A 13 -14.67 11.30 7.16
CA ILE A 13 -13.77 11.97 6.21
C ILE A 13 -14.01 11.51 4.76
N GLY A 14 -14.70 10.38 4.57
CA GLY A 14 -14.93 9.82 3.24
C GLY A 14 -13.65 9.30 2.57
N TYR A 15 -12.72 8.72 3.34
CA TYR A 15 -11.48 8.17 2.83
C TYR A 15 -11.72 6.97 1.90
N VAL A 16 -11.20 7.07 0.68
CA VAL A 16 -11.35 6.03 -0.34
C VAL A 16 -10.01 5.42 -0.80
N GLY A 17 -8.89 5.89 -0.26
CA GLY A 17 -7.56 5.45 -0.68
C GLY A 17 -7.37 3.92 -0.62
N HIS A 18 -7.83 3.27 0.44
CA HIS A 18 -7.77 1.81 0.60
C HIS A 18 -8.50 1.06 -0.53
N SER A 19 -9.68 1.53 -0.90
CA SER A 19 -10.52 0.93 -1.94
C SER A 19 -9.89 1.10 -3.33
N ILE A 20 -9.59 2.35 -3.73
CA ILE A 20 -9.07 2.64 -5.07
C ILE A 20 -7.71 1.99 -5.32
N THR A 21 -6.84 1.93 -4.31
CA THR A 21 -5.51 1.31 -4.43
C THR A 21 -5.63 -0.21 -4.60
N THR A 22 -6.49 -0.84 -3.81
CA THR A 22 -6.74 -2.27 -3.89
C THR A 22 -7.41 -2.64 -5.21
N GLU A 23 -8.45 -1.91 -5.62
CA GLU A 23 -9.15 -2.16 -6.88
C GLU A 23 -8.25 -2.00 -8.09
N LEU A 24 -7.33 -1.02 -8.07
CA LEU A 24 -6.34 -0.86 -9.13
C LEU A 24 -5.42 -2.08 -9.21
N LEU A 25 -4.88 -2.55 -8.08
CA LEU A 25 -4.04 -3.76 -8.05
C LEU A 25 -4.76 -4.96 -8.64
N LEU A 26 -6.02 -5.18 -8.26
CA LEU A 26 -6.80 -6.35 -8.64
C LEU A 26 -7.19 -6.40 -10.13
N LYS A 27 -6.97 -5.33 -10.89
CA LYS A 27 -7.06 -5.39 -12.37
C LYS A 27 -5.89 -6.17 -13.00
N TYR A 28 -4.77 -6.29 -12.30
CA TYR A 28 -3.52 -6.90 -12.79
C TYR A 28 -3.16 -8.20 -12.08
N VAL A 29 -3.70 -8.44 -10.90
CA VAL A 29 -3.48 -9.66 -10.12
C VAL A 29 -4.76 -10.47 -10.11
N ASP A 30 -4.85 -11.46 -11.01
CA ASP A 30 -6.02 -12.34 -11.17
C ASP A 30 -5.91 -13.68 -10.41
N ASN A 31 -4.72 -13.98 -9.88
CA ASN A 31 -4.46 -15.20 -9.12
C ASN A 31 -4.83 -15.03 -7.65
N SER A 32 -5.94 -15.60 -7.21
CA SER A 32 -6.40 -15.55 -5.80
C SER A 32 -5.45 -16.24 -4.80
N LYS A 33 -4.43 -16.98 -5.27
CA LYS A 33 -3.37 -17.57 -4.44
C LYS A 33 -2.15 -16.66 -4.31
N ALA A 34 -2.14 -15.51 -4.99
CA ALA A 34 -1.04 -14.55 -4.90
C ALA A 34 -0.75 -14.18 -3.44
N LYS A 35 0.53 -14.13 -3.09
CA LYS A 35 0.99 -13.64 -1.79
C LYS A 35 1.08 -12.13 -1.84
N ILE A 36 0.21 -11.46 -1.10
CA ILE A 36 0.08 -9.99 -1.12
C ILE A 36 0.57 -9.41 0.21
N LEU A 37 1.40 -8.38 0.13
CA LEU A 37 1.78 -7.56 1.26
C LEU A 37 0.87 -6.32 1.31
N ASP A 38 0.22 -6.11 2.45
CA ASP A 38 -0.45 -4.88 2.82
C ASP A 38 0.52 -4.04 3.66
N ALA A 39 1.17 -3.09 3.01
CA ALA A 39 2.26 -2.30 3.58
C ALA A 39 1.72 -1.01 4.23
N GLY A 40 1.81 -0.93 5.56
CA GLY A 40 1.10 0.08 6.35
C GLY A 40 -0.38 -0.28 6.47
N CYS A 41 -0.67 -1.51 6.92
CA CYS A 41 -2.02 -2.08 6.89
C CYS A 41 -3.01 -1.38 7.85
N GLY A 42 -2.52 -0.60 8.81
CA GLY A 42 -3.36 0.09 9.79
C GLY A 42 -4.30 -0.87 10.51
N THR A 43 -5.58 -0.53 10.50
CA THR A 43 -6.67 -1.36 11.06
C THR A 43 -7.13 -2.50 10.16
N GLY A 44 -6.57 -2.62 8.94
CA GLY A 44 -6.83 -3.75 8.04
C GLY A 44 -7.92 -3.53 6.99
N LEU A 45 -8.24 -2.30 6.61
CA LEU A 45 -9.27 -2.01 5.58
C LEU A 45 -8.94 -2.63 4.21
N VAL A 46 -7.68 -2.60 3.79
CA VAL A 46 -7.21 -3.26 2.55
C VAL A 46 -7.37 -4.78 2.66
N GLY A 47 -6.97 -5.35 3.80
CA GLY A 47 -7.10 -6.79 4.05
C GLY A 47 -8.54 -7.30 3.95
N GLU A 48 -9.52 -6.53 4.42
CA GLU A 48 -10.95 -6.88 4.28
C GLU A 48 -11.35 -6.96 2.82
N ILE A 49 -11.02 -5.96 2.00
CA ILE A 49 -11.34 -5.94 0.56
C ILE A 49 -10.70 -7.15 -0.15
N LEU A 50 -9.41 -7.39 0.10
CA LEU A 50 -8.71 -8.53 -0.48
C LEU A 50 -9.36 -9.86 -0.08
N HIS A 51 -9.73 -10.02 1.18
CA HIS A 51 -10.39 -11.23 1.68
C HIS A 51 -11.77 -11.44 1.06
N GLU A 52 -12.59 -10.39 0.90
CA GLU A 52 -13.88 -10.43 0.20
C GLU A 52 -13.71 -10.88 -1.26
N LYS A 53 -12.62 -10.45 -1.91
CA LYS A 53 -12.23 -10.87 -3.27
C LYS A 53 -11.55 -12.24 -3.31
N LYS A 54 -11.57 -13.00 -2.19
CA LYS A 54 -11.08 -14.38 -2.06
C LYS A 54 -9.55 -14.53 -2.06
N TYR A 55 -8.80 -13.46 -1.89
CA TYR A 55 -7.39 -13.54 -1.58
C TYR A 55 -7.23 -13.93 -0.10
N LYS A 56 -6.41 -14.94 0.18
CA LYS A 56 -6.23 -15.47 1.54
C LYS A 56 -4.77 -15.43 2.01
N ASN A 57 -3.84 -15.24 1.09
CA ASN A 57 -2.42 -15.21 1.40
C ASN A 57 -1.96 -13.76 1.57
N ILE A 58 -2.51 -13.09 2.60
CA ILE A 58 -2.31 -11.68 2.89
C ILE A 58 -1.42 -11.56 4.12
N VAL A 59 -0.32 -10.82 4.00
CA VAL A 59 0.56 -10.43 5.09
C VAL A 59 0.39 -8.93 5.32
N GLY A 60 0.12 -8.51 6.55
CA GLY A 60 0.04 -7.10 6.91
C GLY A 60 1.26 -6.67 7.72
N ILE A 61 1.76 -5.47 7.46
CA ILE A 61 2.78 -4.82 8.29
C ILE A 61 2.35 -3.40 8.64
N ASP A 62 2.63 -2.99 9.86
CA ASP A 62 2.43 -1.61 10.33
C ASP A 62 3.44 -1.28 11.43
N PHE A 63 3.76 0.00 11.64
CA PHE A 63 4.63 0.42 12.75
C PHE A 63 3.88 0.58 14.06
N SER A 64 2.56 0.57 14.04
CA SER A 64 1.68 0.82 15.18
C SER A 64 1.06 -0.49 15.72
N GLN A 65 1.54 -0.95 16.87
CA GLN A 65 0.96 -2.13 17.53
C GLN A 65 -0.55 -2.00 17.81
N PRO A 66 -1.08 -0.85 18.25
CA PRO A 66 -2.52 -0.67 18.40
C PRO A 66 -3.31 -0.86 17.10
N MET A 67 -2.78 -0.44 15.95
CA MET A 67 -3.39 -0.67 14.64
C MET A 67 -3.40 -2.14 14.28
N LEU A 68 -2.26 -2.83 14.47
CA LEU A 68 -2.16 -4.28 14.23
C LEU A 68 -3.14 -5.09 15.10
N ASN A 69 -3.38 -4.66 16.34
CA ASN A 69 -4.35 -5.31 17.21
C ASN A 69 -5.78 -5.22 16.63
N GLN A 70 -6.16 -4.09 16.04
CA GLN A 70 -7.45 -3.94 15.35
C GLN A 70 -7.50 -4.77 14.06
N ALA A 71 -6.42 -4.77 13.28
CA ALA A 71 -6.33 -5.61 12.08
C ALA A 71 -6.44 -7.11 12.40
N LEU A 72 -5.89 -7.55 13.54
CA LEU A 72 -5.98 -8.93 14.01
C LEU A 72 -7.42 -9.38 14.27
N GLU A 73 -8.26 -8.50 14.82
CA GLU A 73 -9.67 -8.79 15.11
C GLU A 73 -10.49 -9.10 13.85
N LYS A 74 -10.08 -8.58 12.69
CA LYS A 74 -10.73 -8.82 11.40
C LYS A 74 -10.53 -10.24 10.86
N ASN A 75 -9.51 -10.97 11.35
CA ASN A 75 -9.21 -12.36 10.98
C ASN A 75 -9.05 -12.60 9.46
N VAL A 76 -8.48 -11.63 8.75
CA VAL A 76 -8.30 -11.69 7.27
C VAL A 76 -6.85 -11.89 6.86
N TYR A 77 -5.89 -11.65 7.75
CA TYR A 77 -4.47 -11.78 7.47
C TYR A 77 -3.93 -13.17 7.86
N GLN A 78 -2.98 -13.66 7.07
CA GLN A 78 -2.20 -14.86 7.41
C GLN A 78 -1.16 -14.57 8.50
N SER A 79 -0.54 -13.40 8.45
CA SER A 79 0.31 -12.85 9.50
C SER A 79 0.22 -11.33 9.55
N LEU A 80 0.48 -10.78 10.74
CA LEU A 80 0.59 -9.35 11.01
C LEU A 80 1.88 -9.13 11.78
N ASP A 81 2.77 -8.31 11.21
CA ASP A 81 4.09 -8.07 11.75
C ASP A 81 4.34 -6.57 12.01
N LEU A 82 4.92 -6.27 13.18
CA LEU A 82 5.35 -4.90 13.49
C LEU A 82 6.59 -4.57 12.66
N ALA A 83 6.49 -3.58 11.79
CA ALA A 83 7.59 -3.18 10.91
C ALA A 83 7.51 -1.70 10.56
N ASP A 84 8.67 -1.07 10.37
CA ASP A 84 8.81 0.29 9.91
C ASP A 84 9.24 0.28 8.44
N LEU A 85 8.45 0.92 7.57
CA LEU A 85 8.74 1.01 6.14
C LEU A 85 9.92 1.93 5.79
N THR A 86 10.40 2.72 6.74
CA THR A 86 11.63 3.53 6.60
C THR A 86 12.89 2.69 6.81
N GLU A 87 12.73 1.47 7.32
CA GLU A 87 13.81 0.54 7.63
C GLU A 87 13.81 -0.66 6.66
N LYS A 88 14.89 -1.43 6.68
CA LYS A 88 14.96 -2.67 5.91
C LYS A 88 13.98 -3.72 6.48
N LEU A 89 13.06 -4.17 5.65
CA LEU A 89 12.12 -5.22 6.02
C LEU A 89 12.80 -6.59 6.21
N THR A 90 12.31 -7.38 7.15
CA THR A 90 12.84 -8.72 7.45
C THR A 90 12.55 -9.77 6.37
N PHE A 91 11.71 -9.43 5.39
CA PHE A 91 11.40 -10.31 4.27
C PHE A 91 12.59 -10.45 3.32
N LYS A 92 12.69 -11.64 2.72
CA LYS A 92 13.67 -11.91 1.65
C LYS A 92 13.27 -11.17 0.36
N ASP A 93 14.26 -10.98 -0.51
CA ASP A 93 14.01 -10.49 -1.86
C ASP A 93 13.00 -11.40 -2.58
N ASN A 94 12.21 -10.82 -3.47
CA ASN A 94 11.27 -11.57 -4.31
C ASN A 94 10.29 -12.47 -3.51
N THR A 95 9.74 -11.96 -2.40
CA THR A 95 8.83 -12.72 -1.51
C THR A 95 7.37 -12.62 -1.92
N PHE A 96 6.92 -11.45 -2.36
CA PHE A 96 5.51 -11.15 -2.63
C PHE A 96 5.20 -11.10 -4.11
N ASP A 97 4.03 -11.59 -4.49
CA ASP A 97 3.50 -11.47 -5.85
C ASP A 97 2.95 -10.07 -6.11
N ALA A 98 2.49 -9.39 -5.05
CA ALA A 98 2.01 -8.01 -5.13
C ALA A 98 2.10 -7.29 -3.79
N ILE A 99 2.10 -5.94 -3.85
CA ILE A 99 2.03 -5.04 -2.69
C ILE A 99 0.89 -4.03 -2.89
N VAL A 100 0.13 -3.80 -1.82
CA VAL A 100 -0.75 -2.63 -1.67
C VAL A 100 -0.17 -1.74 -0.58
N CYS A 101 -0.08 -0.43 -0.83
CA CYS A 101 0.33 0.55 0.16
C CYS A 101 -0.62 1.75 0.10
N ALA A 102 -1.68 1.71 0.89
CA ALA A 102 -2.74 2.71 0.90
C ALA A 102 -2.72 3.53 2.19
N GLY A 103 -2.72 4.87 2.07
CA GLY A 103 -2.80 5.74 3.24
C GLY A 103 -1.53 5.89 4.06
N THR A 104 -0.41 5.35 3.58
CA THR A 104 0.86 5.32 4.30
C THR A 104 1.76 6.50 3.94
N PHE A 105 1.80 6.88 2.66
CA PHE A 105 2.53 8.05 2.17
C PHE A 105 1.73 9.33 2.44
N THR A 106 1.63 9.66 3.71
CA THR A 106 0.94 10.83 4.25
C THR A 106 1.84 11.53 5.27
N CYS A 107 1.52 12.77 5.62
CA CYS A 107 2.28 13.68 6.48
C CYS A 107 3.37 13.04 7.37
N GLY A 108 4.62 13.07 6.90
CA GLY A 108 5.80 13.05 7.76
C GLY A 108 6.28 11.71 8.31
N HIS A 109 5.69 10.58 7.92
CA HIS A 109 6.08 9.29 8.49
C HIS A 109 6.92 8.42 7.54
N VAL A 110 6.50 8.27 6.29
CA VAL A 110 7.17 7.40 5.31
C VAL A 110 7.37 8.19 4.02
N GLY A 111 8.61 8.26 3.57
CA GLY A 111 8.98 8.94 2.33
C GLY A 111 9.16 7.98 1.15
N PRO A 112 9.59 8.54 -0.01
CA PRO A 112 9.77 7.75 -1.23
C PRO A 112 10.86 6.67 -1.16
N GLU A 113 11.74 6.72 -0.14
CA GLU A 113 12.76 5.69 0.11
C GLU A 113 12.16 4.30 0.34
N ALA A 114 10.95 4.21 0.90
CA ALA A 114 10.24 2.96 1.10
C ALA A 114 9.94 2.21 -0.21
N LEU A 115 9.84 2.92 -1.33
CA LEU A 115 9.61 2.32 -2.65
C LEU A 115 10.73 1.35 -3.06
N LEU A 116 11.99 1.63 -2.66
CA LEU A 116 13.13 0.73 -2.91
C LEU A 116 12.94 -0.62 -2.22
N GLU A 117 12.51 -0.60 -0.97
CA GLU A 117 12.30 -1.80 -0.19
C GLU A 117 11.08 -2.60 -0.71
N MET A 118 10.02 -1.90 -1.13
CA MET A 118 8.87 -2.53 -1.79
C MET A 118 9.28 -3.25 -3.08
N VAL A 119 10.11 -2.61 -3.92
CA VAL A 119 10.65 -3.24 -5.13
C VAL A 119 11.47 -4.49 -4.77
N ARG A 120 12.36 -4.41 -3.79
CA ARG A 120 13.20 -5.53 -3.37
C ARG A 120 12.39 -6.76 -2.95
N VAL A 121 11.34 -6.57 -2.16
CA VAL A 121 10.54 -7.70 -1.63
C VAL A 121 9.48 -8.21 -2.60
N THR A 122 9.23 -7.48 -3.69
CA THR A 122 8.29 -7.91 -4.75
C THR A 122 9.02 -8.77 -5.77
N LYS A 123 8.38 -9.83 -6.23
CA LYS A 123 8.90 -10.71 -7.29
C LYS A 123 8.96 -9.98 -8.63
N THR A 124 9.92 -10.36 -9.48
CA THR A 124 9.89 -9.99 -10.90
C THR A 124 8.57 -10.42 -11.53
N GLY A 125 7.90 -9.51 -12.25
CA GLY A 125 6.54 -9.68 -12.78
C GLY A 125 5.44 -9.42 -11.75
N GLY A 126 5.79 -9.07 -10.51
CA GLY A 126 4.84 -8.67 -9.47
C GLY A 126 4.48 -7.19 -9.56
N TYR A 127 3.43 -6.80 -8.84
CA TYR A 127 2.85 -5.46 -8.94
C TYR A 127 2.87 -4.74 -7.61
N ILE A 128 3.08 -3.42 -7.66
CA ILE A 128 3.02 -2.52 -6.51
C ILE A 128 2.00 -1.43 -6.79
N SER A 129 0.93 -1.38 -6.00
CA SER A 129 -0.08 -0.30 -6.03
C SER A 129 0.01 0.54 -4.78
N PHE A 130 0.06 1.86 -4.94
CA PHE A 130 0.17 2.78 -3.80
C PHE A 130 -0.48 4.13 -4.09
N THR A 131 -0.81 4.85 -3.01
CA THR A 131 -1.27 6.23 -3.07
C THR A 131 -0.30 7.15 -2.34
N VAL A 132 -0.08 8.34 -2.91
CA VAL A 132 0.64 9.45 -2.27
C VAL A 132 -0.28 10.66 -2.31
N ARG A 133 -0.56 11.30 -1.16
CA ARG A 133 -1.34 12.54 -1.14
C ARG A 133 -0.63 13.63 -1.93
N ASP A 134 -1.38 14.50 -2.59
CA ASP A 134 -0.79 15.55 -3.43
C ASP A 134 0.17 16.45 -2.65
N GLN A 135 -0.14 16.77 -1.41
CA GLN A 135 0.75 17.57 -0.56
C GLN A 135 2.13 16.92 -0.37
N GLU A 136 2.19 15.63 -0.10
CA GLU A 136 3.44 14.88 0.07
C GLU A 136 4.16 14.70 -1.27
N TRP A 137 3.40 14.51 -2.34
CA TRP A 137 3.95 14.43 -3.69
C TRP A 137 4.70 15.70 -4.09
N ASP A 138 4.16 16.86 -3.73
CA ASP A 138 4.77 18.16 -4.03
C ASP A 138 5.96 18.51 -3.11
N LEU A 139 5.96 17.99 -1.86
CA LEU A 139 6.98 18.29 -0.86
C LEU A 139 8.18 17.35 -0.88
N LEU A 140 8.00 16.10 -1.28
CA LEU A 140 9.01 15.05 -1.23
C LEU A 140 9.40 14.58 -2.64
N PRO A 141 10.61 14.05 -2.83
CA PRO A 141 11.14 13.72 -4.16
C PRO A 141 10.58 12.42 -4.75
N TYR A 142 9.25 12.22 -4.71
CA TYR A 142 8.60 11.02 -5.26
C TYR A 142 8.88 10.84 -6.75
N GLU A 143 8.72 11.89 -7.56
CA GLU A 143 8.97 11.81 -9.00
C GLU A 143 10.42 11.46 -9.33
N GLN A 144 11.37 12.02 -8.56
CA GLN A 144 12.78 11.71 -8.73
C GLN A 144 13.06 10.25 -8.39
N THR A 145 12.59 9.75 -7.25
CA THR A 145 12.79 8.36 -6.82
C THR A 145 12.15 7.38 -7.79
N ILE A 146 10.93 7.65 -8.24
CA ILE A 146 10.22 6.84 -9.23
C ILE A 146 11.02 6.76 -10.52
N LYS A 147 11.49 7.91 -11.03
CA LYS A 147 12.30 7.98 -12.23
C LYS A 147 13.63 7.23 -12.09
N GLU A 148 14.29 7.34 -10.95
CA GLU A 148 15.53 6.58 -10.68
C GLU A 148 15.32 5.08 -10.73
N LEU A 149 14.19 4.57 -10.22
CA LEU A 149 13.83 3.16 -10.29
C LEU A 149 13.52 2.72 -11.72
N GLU A 150 12.85 3.57 -12.51
CA GLU A 150 12.61 3.33 -13.95
C GLU A 150 13.91 3.34 -14.76
N ASP A 151 14.76 4.33 -14.56
CA ASP A 151 16.06 4.47 -15.26
C ASP A 151 17.00 3.27 -14.94
N LYS A 152 16.90 2.68 -13.75
CA LYS A 152 17.61 1.45 -13.37
C LYS A 152 16.93 0.17 -13.88
N ASN A 153 15.84 0.26 -14.60
CA ASN A 153 15.01 -0.86 -15.06
C ASN A 153 14.59 -1.82 -13.93
N LEU A 154 14.28 -1.28 -12.76
CA LEU A 154 13.78 -2.07 -11.62
C LEU A 154 12.27 -2.27 -11.67
N TRP A 155 11.55 -1.28 -12.16
CA TRP A 155 10.11 -1.35 -12.38
C TRP A 155 9.68 -0.53 -13.62
N ARG A 156 8.42 -0.67 -14.03
CA ARG A 156 7.80 0.15 -15.07
C ARG A 156 6.41 0.62 -14.65
N CYS A 157 6.05 1.83 -15.05
CA CYS A 157 4.72 2.37 -14.83
C CYS A 157 3.68 1.60 -15.65
N MET A 158 2.62 1.15 -14.99
CA MET A 158 1.44 0.56 -15.62
C MET A 158 0.30 1.56 -15.66
N GLU A 159 -0.01 2.18 -14.52
CA GLU A 159 -0.99 3.25 -14.40
C GLU A 159 -0.52 4.31 -13.38
N ARG A 160 -0.73 5.58 -13.68
CA ARG A 160 -0.58 6.69 -12.74
C ARG A 160 -1.62 7.76 -13.05
N LEU A 161 -2.41 8.12 -12.07
CA LEU A 161 -3.47 9.12 -12.22
C LEU A 161 -3.70 9.90 -10.92
N THR A 162 -4.09 11.16 -11.06
CA THR A 162 -4.57 11.96 -9.94
C THR A 162 -6.06 11.66 -9.71
N THR A 163 -6.42 11.35 -8.48
CA THR A 163 -7.81 11.04 -8.12
C THR A 163 -8.14 11.52 -6.70
N LYS A 164 -9.40 11.44 -6.33
CA LYS A 164 -9.83 11.80 -4.97
C LYS A 164 -9.28 10.81 -3.95
N TYR A 165 -8.76 11.35 -2.86
CA TYR A 165 -8.29 10.59 -1.70
C TYR A 165 -9.34 10.56 -0.59
N ASN A 166 -9.96 11.72 -0.33
CA ASN A 166 -11.12 11.89 0.54
C ASN A 166 -12.26 12.50 -0.28
N LEU A 167 -13.46 11.96 -0.17
CA LEU A 167 -14.62 12.46 -0.91
C LEU A 167 -15.12 13.79 -0.36
N ASP A 168 -15.17 13.91 0.97
CA ASP A 168 -15.79 15.05 1.65
C ASP A 168 -14.85 16.24 1.82
N GLU A 169 -13.56 16.00 1.99
CA GLU A 169 -12.55 17.06 2.16
C GLU A 169 -11.96 17.58 0.85
N GLY A 170 -12.26 16.97 -0.29
CA GLY A 170 -11.71 17.35 -1.59
C GLY A 170 -10.19 17.13 -1.71
N VAL A 171 -9.62 16.28 -0.87
CA VAL A 171 -8.19 15.93 -0.91
C VAL A 171 -7.93 14.94 -2.03
N SER A 172 -6.91 15.23 -2.85
CA SER A 172 -6.49 14.35 -3.95
C SER A 172 -5.21 13.59 -3.63
N CYS A 173 -4.93 12.57 -4.43
CA CYS A 173 -3.70 11.79 -4.39
C CYS A 173 -3.25 11.37 -5.79
N GLN A 174 -1.97 11.04 -5.89
CA GLN A 174 -1.44 10.24 -6.98
C GLN A 174 -1.71 8.76 -6.67
N LEU A 175 -2.50 8.11 -7.51
CA LEU A 175 -2.75 6.67 -7.48
C LEU A 175 -1.84 6.02 -8.51
N CYS A 176 -0.97 5.12 -8.07
CA CYS A 176 0.11 4.55 -8.86
C CYS A 176 0.05 3.02 -8.88
N LEU A 177 0.36 2.43 -10.03
CA LEU A 177 0.62 1.00 -10.19
C LEU A 177 1.88 0.79 -11.03
N TYR A 178 2.79 -0.01 -10.52
CA TYR A 178 4.05 -0.36 -11.16
C TYR A 178 4.24 -1.88 -11.19
N GLU A 179 4.84 -2.38 -12.27
CA GLU A 179 5.30 -3.77 -12.39
C GLU A 179 6.80 -3.83 -12.12
N VAL A 180 7.24 -4.72 -11.23
CA VAL A 180 8.67 -5.00 -10.99
C VAL A 180 9.22 -5.86 -12.13
N ILE A 181 10.33 -5.42 -12.74
CA ILE A 181 10.89 -6.06 -13.94
C ILE A 181 12.33 -6.60 -13.76
N ALA A 182 12.95 -6.37 -12.61
CA ALA A 182 14.29 -6.88 -12.28
C ALA A 182 14.35 -7.53 -10.90
#